data_25e9fecaae977f788fc6e268e406e53b
#
_entry.id   25e9fecaae977f788fc6e268e406e53b
#
_cell.length_a   1.000
_cell.length_b   1.000
_cell.length_c   1.000
_cell.angle_alpha   90.00
_cell.angle_beta   90.00
_cell.angle_gamma   90.00
#
_symmetry.space_group_name_H-M   'P 1'
#
loop_
_entity.id
_entity.type
_entity.pdbx_description
1 polymer ?
#
loop_
_entity_poly.entity_id
_entity_poly.type
_entity_poly.pdbx_seq_one_letter_code
_entity_poly.pdbx_strand_id
1 'polypeptide(L)'
;TTVCTDPHEIGNVMGLDGVRFMLENAKKSKLRQYVLAPSCVPSLPGMENAGAEFHAEEVGELLDMDDVVGIAEIMDYVGVMHDSERMHTIIDEGLRRGMFLQGHAPYCSGRELAAYLIGGPVSDHESVNADEVRGKLRAGMHVNLRASSLIDNLSFLVDGCKDQPWRDFVSVCTDDVHAKDLLTVGHINNVVRKAVASGLDGREVVKMATLNAAREYGFDDLGAIAPGYIADMQLVDALDGSRPKAVFTEGVLVAEDGKYLGGDCKTADYDLPNTVNMPQITGPESFVLRVPEGYTGDTIRVNVMVSEDGNRILRHVEPVELPVRDGAVDISGDASLVFVCCANRYGRGGKTIAVYRDFGLECGALASTVSH
;
A
#
# COMPACT_ATOMS: atom_id res chain seq x y z
N THR A 1 15.83 -9.97 -6.08
CA THR A 1 16.43 -11.00 -5.24
C THR A 1 15.88 -11.00 -3.82
N THR A 2 15.66 -9.82 -3.22
CA THR A 2 15.05 -9.67 -1.89
C THR A 2 13.93 -8.64 -1.95
N VAL A 3 12.83 -8.89 -1.23
CA VAL A 3 11.71 -7.95 -1.04
C VAL A 3 11.27 -7.96 0.42
N CYS A 4 10.76 -6.81 0.88
CA CYS A 4 10.01 -6.68 2.13
C CYS A 4 8.56 -6.41 1.76
N THR A 5 7.63 -7.19 2.26
CA THR A 5 6.21 -7.13 1.89
C THR A 5 5.35 -6.80 3.09
N ASP A 6 4.28 -6.06 2.84
CA ASP A 6 3.24 -5.77 3.80
C ASP A 6 1.96 -6.52 3.41
N PRO A 7 1.58 -7.60 4.11
CA PRO A 7 0.40 -8.39 3.80
C PRO A 7 -0.87 -7.88 4.49
N HIS A 8 -1.08 -6.57 4.60
CA HIS A 8 -2.23 -6.01 5.32
C HIS A 8 -3.57 -6.33 4.65
N GLU A 9 -3.63 -6.42 3.30
CA GLU A 9 -4.89 -6.76 2.64
C GLU A 9 -5.37 -8.16 3.02
N ILE A 10 -4.50 -9.17 2.98
CA ILE A 10 -4.89 -10.50 3.42
C ILE A 10 -5.11 -10.53 4.94
N GLY A 11 -4.37 -9.73 5.69
CA GLY A 11 -4.58 -9.51 7.12
C GLY A 11 -5.98 -8.96 7.40
N ASN A 12 -6.44 -7.95 6.66
CA ASN A 12 -7.79 -7.40 6.75
C ASN A 12 -8.88 -8.43 6.40
N VAL A 13 -8.58 -9.41 5.55
CA VAL A 13 -9.55 -10.43 5.13
C VAL A 13 -9.58 -11.63 6.09
N MET A 14 -8.41 -12.10 6.56
CA MET A 14 -8.23 -13.39 7.20
C MET A 14 -7.48 -13.32 8.53
N GLY A 15 -7.13 -12.13 9.00
CA GLY A 15 -6.38 -11.97 10.24
C GLY A 15 -4.98 -12.58 10.19
N LEU A 16 -4.52 -13.09 11.33
CA LEU A 16 -3.22 -13.72 11.48
C LEU A 16 -3.00 -14.90 10.51
N ASP A 17 -4.04 -15.67 10.22
CA ASP A 17 -3.92 -16.80 9.28
C ASP A 17 -3.58 -16.37 7.87
N GLY A 18 -4.07 -15.19 7.44
CA GLY A 18 -3.69 -14.59 6.17
C GLY A 18 -2.21 -14.22 6.10
N VAL A 19 -1.69 -13.61 7.15
CA VAL A 19 -0.26 -13.24 7.24
C VAL A 19 0.62 -14.50 7.29
N ARG A 20 0.25 -15.49 8.10
CA ARG A 20 0.97 -16.80 8.16
C ARG A 20 0.98 -17.51 6.81
N PHE A 21 -0.14 -17.48 6.08
CA PHE A 21 -0.20 -18.01 4.72
C PHE A 21 0.82 -17.32 3.81
N MET A 22 0.96 -16.00 3.86
CA MET A 22 1.96 -15.27 3.06
C MET A 22 3.38 -15.66 3.44
N LEU A 23 3.69 -15.78 4.73
CA LEU A 23 4.99 -16.25 5.23
C LEU A 23 5.34 -17.66 4.71
N GLU A 24 4.40 -18.60 4.79
CA GLU A 24 4.62 -19.97 4.34
C GLU A 24 4.79 -20.05 2.80
N ASN A 25 4.10 -19.21 2.03
CA ASN A 25 4.30 -19.14 0.60
C ASN A 25 5.64 -18.50 0.23
N ALA A 26 6.08 -17.50 0.98
CA ALA A 26 7.39 -16.87 0.78
C ALA A 26 8.53 -17.91 0.79
N LYS A 27 8.49 -18.86 1.72
CA LYS A 27 9.46 -19.95 1.87
C LYS A 27 9.55 -20.91 0.66
N LYS A 28 8.54 -20.90 -0.22
CA LYS A 28 8.51 -21.75 -1.43
C LYS A 28 9.20 -21.11 -2.63
N SER A 29 9.54 -19.83 -2.55
CA SER A 29 10.17 -19.05 -3.62
C SER A 29 11.70 -19.05 -3.48
N LYS A 30 12.39 -18.83 -4.59
CA LYS A 30 13.82 -18.46 -4.59
C LYS A 30 14.02 -16.94 -4.40
N LEU A 31 12.96 -16.18 -4.44
CA LEU A 31 12.97 -14.78 -4.01
C LEU A 31 13.00 -14.76 -2.46
N ARG A 32 14.03 -14.14 -1.89
CA ARG A 32 14.04 -13.89 -0.43
C ARG A 32 12.96 -12.88 -0.13
N GLN A 33 12.07 -13.24 0.76
CA GLN A 33 10.92 -12.42 1.10
C GLN A 33 10.81 -12.31 2.62
N TYR A 34 10.99 -11.10 3.09
CA TYR A 34 10.69 -10.71 4.46
C TYR A 34 9.29 -10.11 4.53
N VAL A 35 8.66 -10.22 5.69
CA VAL A 35 7.32 -9.70 5.93
C VAL A 35 7.39 -8.65 7.03
N LEU A 36 6.56 -7.63 6.92
CA LEU A 36 6.30 -6.67 7.97
C LEU A 36 4.96 -7.00 8.64
N ALA A 37 4.88 -6.90 9.95
CA ALA A 37 3.65 -7.11 10.71
C ALA A 37 2.67 -5.96 10.44
N PRO A 38 1.49 -6.19 9.85
CA PRO A 38 0.55 -5.13 9.55
C PRO A 38 0.06 -4.38 10.79
N SER A 39 0.10 -3.06 10.76
CA SER A 39 -0.49 -2.18 11.77
C SER A 39 -1.88 -1.67 11.38
N CYS A 40 -2.19 -1.74 10.08
CA CYS A 40 -3.40 -1.19 9.46
C CYS A 40 -4.47 -2.26 9.17
N VAL A 41 -4.78 -3.08 10.17
CA VAL A 41 -5.83 -4.10 10.11
C VAL A 41 -6.90 -3.77 11.18
N PRO A 42 -7.92 -2.95 10.85
CA PRO A 42 -7.96 -2.01 9.72
C PRO A 42 -7.12 -0.76 9.94
N SER A 43 -6.95 0.08 8.91
CA SER A 43 -6.27 1.38 9.05
C SER A 43 -7.00 2.29 10.04
N LEU A 44 -8.31 2.43 9.88
CA LEU A 44 -9.18 3.27 10.74
C LEU A 44 -10.32 2.42 11.32
N PRO A 45 -10.13 1.86 12.53
CA PRO A 45 -11.18 1.10 13.21
C PRO A 45 -12.49 1.88 13.34
N GLY A 46 -13.61 1.22 13.03
CA GLY A 46 -14.94 1.81 13.04
C GLY A 46 -15.31 2.63 11.79
N MET A 47 -14.37 2.95 10.92
CA MET A 47 -14.61 3.63 9.64
C MET A 47 -14.47 2.67 8.46
N GLU A 48 -13.74 1.59 8.60
CA GLU A 48 -13.51 0.57 7.59
C GLU A 48 -14.15 -0.76 7.96
N ASN A 49 -14.48 -1.55 6.93
CA ASN A 49 -14.97 -2.93 7.08
C ASN A 49 -13.81 -3.91 6.91
N ALA A 50 -13.25 -4.39 8.00
CA ALA A 50 -12.23 -5.43 7.99
C ALA A 50 -12.78 -6.77 8.53
N GLY A 51 -12.16 -7.89 8.12
CA GLY A 51 -12.46 -9.23 8.64
C GLY A 51 -11.80 -9.50 9.97
N ALA A 52 -10.74 -8.77 10.29
CA ALA A 52 -9.99 -8.86 11.54
C ALA A 52 -9.65 -7.46 12.07
N GLU A 53 -9.18 -7.41 13.31
CA GLU A 53 -8.68 -6.19 13.93
C GLU A 53 -7.40 -6.56 14.69
N PHE A 54 -6.28 -5.87 14.37
CA PHE A 54 -5.00 -6.09 15.02
C PHE A 54 -4.76 -5.01 16.09
N HIS A 55 -4.35 -5.51 17.23
CA HIS A 55 -3.88 -4.76 18.39
C HIS A 55 -2.42 -5.15 18.69
N ALA A 56 -1.92 -4.73 19.83
CA ALA A 56 -0.56 -5.06 20.25
C ALA A 56 -0.29 -6.57 20.37
N GLU A 57 -1.31 -7.36 20.73
CA GLU A 57 -1.19 -8.81 20.87
C GLU A 57 -0.93 -9.49 19.51
N GLU A 58 -1.76 -9.21 18.51
CA GLU A 58 -1.60 -9.79 17.17
C GLU A 58 -0.29 -9.34 16.51
N VAL A 59 0.03 -8.04 16.60
CA VAL A 59 1.28 -7.50 16.05
C VAL A 59 2.47 -8.11 16.79
N GLY A 60 2.44 -8.20 18.11
CA GLY A 60 3.49 -8.82 18.91
C GLY A 60 3.73 -10.29 18.54
N GLU A 61 2.66 -11.06 18.31
CA GLU A 61 2.76 -12.45 17.85
C GLU A 61 3.45 -12.55 16.49
N LEU A 62 3.12 -11.67 15.54
CA LEU A 62 3.78 -11.63 14.23
C LEU A 62 5.25 -11.25 14.33
N LEU A 63 5.60 -10.25 15.16
CA LEU A 63 6.97 -9.80 15.36
C LEU A 63 7.88 -10.87 15.98
N ASP A 64 7.32 -11.89 16.64
CA ASP A 64 8.05 -13.02 17.20
C ASP A 64 8.26 -14.16 16.18
N MET A 65 7.75 -14.03 14.95
CA MET A 65 7.93 -15.03 13.88
C MET A 65 9.23 -14.79 13.11
N ASP A 66 9.85 -15.88 12.65
CA ASP A 66 10.97 -15.83 11.71
C ASP A 66 10.55 -15.11 10.43
N ASP A 67 11.47 -14.37 9.81
CA ASP A 67 11.27 -13.58 8.58
C ASP A 67 10.32 -12.38 8.71
N VAL A 68 9.82 -12.06 9.90
CA VAL A 68 9.13 -10.79 10.20
C VAL A 68 10.16 -9.79 10.73
N VAL A 69 10.35 -8.67 10.02
CA VAL A 69 11.49 -7.77 10.24
C VAL A 69 11.10 -6.38 10.76
N GLY A 70 9.82 -6.14 11.02
CA GLY A 70 9.35 -4.86 11.54
C GLY A 70 7.84 -4.73 11.47
N ILE A 71 7.35 -3.54 11.79
CA ILE A 71 5.95 -3.16 11.64
C ILE A 71 5.77 -2.52 10.26
N ALA A 72 4.75 -2.99 9.54
CA ALA A 72 4.33 -2.48 8.26
C ALA A 72 3.75 -1.06 8.38
N GLU A 73 3.46 -0.46 7.27
CA GLU A 73 3.04 0.94 7.15
C GLU A 73 2.03 1.36 8.23
N ILE A 74 2.41 2.42 8.96
CA ILE A 74 1.60 2.99 10.03
C ILE A 74 0.69 4.06 9.43
N MET A 75 -0.46 3.62 8.85
CA MET A 75 -1.39 4.45 8.10
C MET A 75 -2.20 5.39 9.00
N ASP A 76 -2.50 4.99 10.23
CA ASP A 76 -3.19 5.87 11.20
C ASP A 76 -2.22 6.88 11.81
N TYR A 77 -1.65 7.74 10.94
CA TYR A 77 -0.73 8.79 11.39
C TYR A 77 -1.41 9.83 12.30
N VAL A 78 -2.72 10.01 12.15
CA VAL A 78 -3.51 10.86 13.04
C VAL A 78 -3.55 10.26 14.44
N GLY A 79 -3.80 8.96 14.54
CA GLY A 79 -3.74 8.23 15.82
C GLY A 79 -2.36 8.30 16.48
N VAL A 80 -1.28 8.21 15.70
CA VAL A 80 0.10 8.38 16.21
C VAL A 80 0.30 9.80 16.75
N MET A 81 -0.07 10.83 15.98
CA MET A 81 0.12 12.22 16.38
C MET A 81 -0.69 12.61 17.64
N HIS A 82 -1.82 11.95 17.87
CA HIS A 82 -2.72 12.21 19.00
C HIS A 82 -2.62 11.15 20.10
N ASP A 83 -1.59 10.29 20.05
CA ASP A 83 -1.29 9.28 21.07
C ASP A 83 -2.49 8.35 21.35
N SER A 84 -3.11 7.84 20.27
CA SER A 84 -4.20 6.87 20.43
C SER A 84 -3.67 5.59 21.07
N GLU A 85 -4.39 5.02 22.02
CA GLU A 85 -4.00 3.84 22.79
C GLU A 85 -3.64 2.66 21.85
N ARG A 86 -4.43 2.45 20.80
CA ARG A 86 -4.17 1.37 19.83
C ARG A 86 -2.84 1.56 19.14
N MET A 87 -2.56 2.74 18.55
CA MET A 87 -1.33 2.98 17.81
C MET A 87 -0.11 2.99 18.72
N HIS A 88 -0.23 3.63 19.88
CA HIS A 88 0.82 3.65 20.88
C HIS A 88 1.25 2.23 21.30
N THR A 89 0.30 1.37 21.64
CA THR A 89 0.59 0.01 22.08
C THR A 89 1.15 -0.89 20.96
N ILE A 90 0.68 -0.72 19.72
CA ILE A 90 1.24 -1.41 18.54
C ILE A 90 2.69 -0.99 18.29
N ILE A 91 2.97 0.31 18.30
CA ILE A 91 4.30 0.86 18.07
C ILE A 91 5.27 0.38 19.16
N ASP A 92 4.82 0.35 20.41
CA ASP A 92 5.63 -0.14 21.54
C ASP A 92 6.08 -1.59 21.36
N GLU A 93 5.29 -2.46 20.68
CA GLU A 93 5.71 -3.82 20.37
C GLU A 93 6.97 -3.86 19.49
N GLY A 94 7.03 -2.97 18.47
CA GLY A 94 8.20 -2.86 17.60
C GLY A 94 9.39 -2.21 18.31
N LEU A 95 9.17 -1.10 19.02
CA LEU A 95 10.22 -0.37 19.72
C LEU A 95 10.91 -1.23 20.79
N ARG A 96 10.15 -1.99 21.59
CA ARG A 96 10.70 -2.89 22.60
C ARG A 96 11.59 -3.99 22.02
N ARG A 97 11.34 -4.40 20.77
CA ARG A 97 12.14 -5.40 20.05
C ARG A 97 13.27 -4.76 19.23
N GLY A 98 13.34 -3.43 19.16
CA GLY A 98 14.32 -2.72 18.33
C GLY A 98 14.10 -2.95 16.82
N MET A 99 12.85 -3.17 16.43
CA MET A 99 12.49 -3.46 15.04
C MET A 99 12.17 -2.21 14.23
N PHE A 100 12.23 -2.34 12.92
CA PHE A 100 11.88 -1.30 11.95
C PHE A 100 10.40 -0.93 12.03
N LEU A 101 10.09 0.37 11.95
CA LEU A 101 8.74 0.92 11.93
C LEU A 101 8.52 1.68 10.63
N GLN A 102 7.82 1.07 9.68
CA GLN A 102 7.52 1.69 8.40
C GLN A 102 6.42 2.73 8.55
N GLY A 103 6.64 3.89 7.97
CA GLY A 103 5.66 4.97 8.00
C GLY A 103 4.84 5.10 6.72
N HIS A 104 3.72 5.81 6.88
CA HIS A 104 2.78 6.20 5.83
C HIS A 104 2.14 7.54 6.23
N ALA A 105 2.62 8.64 5.68
CA ALA A 105 2.24 9.96 6.15
C ALA A 105 2.09 10.97 5.00
N PRO A 106 1.08 10.79 4.11
CA PRO A 106 0.81 11.73 3.03
C PRO A 106 0.45 13.11 3.61
N TYR A 107 0.91 14.17 2.95
CA TYR A 107 0.68 15.58 3.33
C TYR A 107 1.19 15.98 4.72
N CYS A 108 1.83 15.09 5.46
CA CYS A 108 2.34 15.34 6.79
C CYS A 108 3.60 16.23 6.72
N SER A 109 3.58 17.36 7.41
CA SER A 109 4.67 18.33 7.39
C SER A 109 4.79 19.12 8.71
N GLY A 110 5.89 19.82 8.89
CA GLY A 110 6.08 20.73 10.03
C GLY A 110 5.92 20.04 11.39
N ARG A 111 5.03 20.55 12.25
CA ARG A 111 4.82 20.03 13.59
C ARG A 111 4.15 18.64 13.60
N GLU A 112 3.27 18.38 12.64
CA GLU A 112 2.60 17.09 12.49
C GLU A 112 3.62 16.02 12.15
N LEU A 113 4.52 16.30 11.18
CA LEU A 113 5.63 15.39 10.84
C LEU A 113 6.53 15.14 12.04
N ALA A 114 6.85 16.18 12.83
CA ALA A 114 7.67 16.02 14.02
C ALA A 114 6.97 15.13 15.07
N ALA A 115 5.66 15.31 15.29
CA ALA A 115 4.88 14.46 16.19
C ALA A 115 4.85 13.00 15.71
N TYR A 116 4.65 12.77 14.42
CA TYR A 116 4.65 11.44 13.83
C TYR A 116 6.00 10.73 14.01
N LEU A 117 7.13 11.42 13.72
CA LEU A 117 8.48 10.89 13.93
C LEU A 117 8.79 10.58 15.39
N ILE A 118 8.35 11.44 16.33
CA ILE A 118 8.50 11.20 17.78
C ILE A 118 7.71 9.96 18.19
N GLY A 119 6.57 9.69 17.55
CA GLY A 119 5.76 8.50 17.76
C GLY A 119 6.43 7.19 17.34
N GLY A 120 7.53 7.23 16.55
CA GLY A 120 8.32 6.05 16.22
C GLY A 120 8.55 5.73 14.74
N PRO A 121 7.61 6.01 13.79
CA PRO A 121 7.84 5.71 12.38
C PRO A 121 9.07 6.45 11.83
N VAL A 122 9.87 5.77 11.00
CA VAL A 122 11.16 6.30 10.52
C VAL A 122 11.22 6.51 9.01
N SER A 123 10.21 6.05 8.28
CA SER A 123 10.17 6.15 6.81
C SER A 123 8.82 6.64 6.28
N ASP A 124 8.77 6.97 5.00
CA ASP A 124 7.53 7.30 4.27
C ASP A 124 7.65 6.94 2.80
N HIS A 125 6.61 6.36 2.24
CA HIS A 125 6.46 6.07 0.81
C HIS A 125 5.27 6.79 0.17
N GLU A 126 4.49 7.56 0.95
CA GLU A 126 3.26 8.21 0.52
C GLU A 126 3.42 9.70 0.17
N SER A 127 4.64 10.21 0.09
CA SER A 127 4.88 11.57 -0.36
C SER A 127 4.26 11.83 -1.74
N VAL A 128 3.54 12.93 -1.89
CA VAL A 128 2.79 13.23 -3.12
C VAL A 128 3.50 14.24 -4.03
N ASN A 129 4.44 15.02 -3.47
CA ASN A 129 5.14 16.08 -4.20
C ASN A 129 6.57 16.30 -3.69
N ALA A 130 7.31 17.15 -4.42
CA ALA A 130 8.71 17.47 -4.14
C ALA A 130 8.94 18.17 -2.78
N ASP A 131 8.00 18.97 -2.32
CA ASP A 131 8.13 19.71 -1.06
C ASP A 131 8.01 18.80 0.15
N GLU A 132 7.13 17.82 0.08
CA GLU A 132 7.03 16.78 1.10
C GLU A 132 8.32 15.96 1.20
N VAL A 133 8.84 15.46 0.06
CA VAL A 133 10.11 14.73 0.03
C VAL A 133 11.23 15.55 0.68
N ARG A 134 11.39 16.83 0.31
CA ARG A 134 12.38 17.70 0.92
C ARG A 134 12.16 17.91 2.41
N GLY A 135 10.91 18.11 2.82
CA GLY A 135 10.54 18.31 4.23
C GLY A 135 10.85 17.11 5.09
N LYS A 136 10.49 15.91 4.62
CA LYS A 136 10.71 14.64 5.30
C LYS A 136 12.21 14.31 5.42
N LEU A 137 12.98 14.45 4.34
CA LEU A 137 14.43 14.29 4.37
C LEU A 137 15.12 15.26 5.36
N ARG A 138 14.71 16.54 5.39
CA ARG A 138 15.23 17.53 6.36
C ARG A 138 14.88 17.18 7.80
N ALA A 139 13.76 16.53 8.03
CA ALA A 139 13.35 16.04 9.35
C ALA A 139 14.08 14.76 9.78
N GLY A 140 14.91 14.16 8.90
CA GLY A 140 15.65 12.93 9.18
C GLY A 140 14.86 11.65 8.86
N MET A 141 13.73 11.77 8.16
CA MET A 141 12.92 10.64 7.74
C MET A 141 13.50 9.99 6.48
N HIS A 142 13.53 8.66 6.41
CA HIS A 142 13.84 7.94 5.18
C HIS A 142 12.66 8.06 4.20
N VAL A 143 12.94 8.33 2.92
CA VAL A 143 11.90 8.50 1.90
C VAL A 143 12.02 7.45 0.82
N ASN A 144 10.96 6.70 0.61
CA ASN A 144 10.84 5.72 -0.44
C ASN A 144 10.13 6.33 -1.65
N LEU A 145 10.85 6.52 -2.76
CA LEU A 145 10.28 7.01 -4.01
C LEU A 145 9.48 5.90 -4.67
N ARG A 146 8.15 6.07 -4.67
CA ARG A 146 7.21 5.06 -5.13
C ARG A 146 6.83 5.21 -6.60
N ALA A 147 6.67 4.08 -7.30
CA ALA A 147 5.96 3.99 -8.56
C ALA A 147 5.12 2.71 -8.62
N SER A 148 3.86 2.85 -8.29
CA SER A 148 2.89 1.75 -8.29
C SER A 148 2.11 1.64 -9.60
N SER A 149 1.23 0.65 -9.72
CA SER A 149 0.27 0.55 -10.83
C SER A 149 -0.87 1.56 -10.72
N LEU A 150 -1.12 2.07 -9.52
CA LEU A 150 -2.22 3.00 -9.25
C LEU A 150 -1.78 4.46 -9.31
N ILE A 151 -0.56 4.76 -8.85
CA ILE A 151 -0.05 6.12 -8.70
C ILE A 151 1.30 6.24 -9.39
N ASP A 152 1.42 7.21 -10.28
CA ASP A 152 2.65 7.52 -11.00
C ASP A 152 3.01 9.00 -10.88
N ASN A 153 3.52 9.37 -9.71
CA ASN A 153 4.02 10.71 -9.41
C ASN A 153 5.54 10.75 -9.19
N LEU A 154 6.26 9.69 -9.57
CA LEU A 154 7.68 9.51 -9.29
C LEU A 154 8.55 10.68 -9.76
N SER A 155 8.26 11.30 -10.91
CA SER A 155 9.01 12.44 -11.42
C SER A 155 9.00 13.62 -10.44
N PHE A 156 7.88 13.91 -9.81
CA PHE A 156 7.76 14.95 -8.77
C PHE A 156 8.54 14.59 -7.52
N LEU A 157 8.53 13.30 -7.13
CA LEU A 157 9.29 12.83 -5.97
C LEU A 157 10.80 12.94 -6.21
N VAL A 158 11.26 12.59 -7.42
CA VAL A 158 12.66 12.77 -7.85
C VAL A 158 13.09 14.23 -7.74
N ASP A 159 12.26 15.17 -8.15
CA ASP A 159 12.54 16.61 -8.02
C ASP A 159 12.71 17.05 -6.55
N GLY A 160 12.15 16.30 -5.63
CA GLY A 160 12.32 16.53 -4.19
C GLY A 160 13.66 16.10 -3.63
N CYS A 161 14.33 15.11 -4.21
CA CYS A 161 15.56 14.52 -3.68
C CYS A 161 16.82 14.73 -4.54
N LYS A 162 16.71 14.97 -5.84
CA LYS A 162 17.87 14.98 -6.77
C LYS A 162 18.98 15.93 -6.37
N ASP A 163 18.65 17.07 -5.77
CA ASP A 163 19.59 18.10 -5.36
C ASP A 163 19.91 18.06 -3.86
N GLN A 164 19.43 17.03 -3.14
CA GLN A 164 19.65 16.93 -1.70
C GLN A 164 20.93 16.14 -1.39
N PRO A 165 21.70 16.54 -0.35
CA PRO A 165 22.91 15.83 0.07
C PRO A 165 22.60 14.50 0.79
N TRP A 166 21.35 14.30 1.26
CA TRP A 166 20.94 13.17 2.09
C TRP A 166 20.33 12.00 1.29
N ARG A 167 20.81 11.78 0.05
CA ARG A 167 20.29 10.71 -0.82
C ARG A 167 20.53 9.28 -0.27
N ASP A 168 21.39 9.13 0.72
CA ASP A 168 21.56 7.86 1.43
C ASP A 168 20.31 7.46 2.26
N PHE A 169 19.45 8.42 2.55
CA PHE A 169 18.13 8.22 3.19
C PHE A 169 16.98 8.19 2.17
N VAL A 170 17.30 7.82 0.94
CA VAL A 170 16.30 7.65 -0.13
C VAL A 170 16.41 6.24 -0.69
N SER A 171 15.29 5.54 -0.71
CA SER A 171 15.12 4.26 -1.39
C SER A 171 14.10 4.38 -2.52
N VAL A 172 13.88 3.32 -3.27
CA VAL A 172 12.80 3.19 -4.26
C VAL A 172 11.95 1.97 -3.92
N CYS A 173 10.63 2.10 -4.09
CA CYS A 173 9.69 1.01 -3.87
C CYS A 173 8.63 0.95 -4.95
N THR A 174 7.89 -0.14 -4.99
CA THR A 174 6.80 -0.33 -5.94
C THR A 174 5.44 -0.04 -5.34
N ASP A 175 5.27 -0.35 -4.05
CA ASP A 175 3.96 -0.39 -3.45
C ASP A 175 3.02 -1.35 -4.23
N ASP A 176 1.76 -1.04 -4.45
CA ASP A 176 0.80 -1.87 -5.17
C ASP A 176 1.14 -2.06 -6.65
N VAL A 177 1.47 -3.29 -7.06
CA VAL A 177 1.74 -3.63 -8.45
C VAL A 177 0.80 -4.72 -8.94
N HIS A 178 0.04 -4.43 -9.98
CA HIS A 178 -0.82 -5.42 -10.62
C HIS A 178 -0.02 -6.58 -11.23
N ALA A 179 -0.52 -7.81 -11.09
CA ALA A 179 0.11 -9.00 -11.65
C ALA A 179 0.41 -8.88 -13.16
N LYS A 180 -0.45 -8.20 -13.91
CA LYS A 180 -0.21 -7.89 -15.32
C LYS A 180 1.05 -7.04 -15.52
N ASP A 181 1.25 -6.02 -14.68
CA ASP A 181 2.39 -5.11 -14.79
C ASP A 181 3.70 -5.82 -14.42
N LEU A 182 3.67 -6.72 -13.43
CA LEU A 182 4.81 -7.57 -13.12
C LEU A 182 5.30 -8.35 -14.35
N LEU A 183 4.38 -8.86 -15.18
CA LEU A 183 4.71 -9.65 -16.36
C LEU A 183 5.12 -8.78 -17.56
N THR A 184 4.48 -7.63 -17.76
CA THR A 184 4.62 -6.84 -19.00
C THR A 184 5.56 -5.67 -18.88
N VAL A 185 5.61 -5.02 -17.72
CA VAL A 185 6.39 -3.80 -17.47
C VAL A 185 7.61 -4.09 -16.60
N GLY A 186 7.46 -4.89 -15.58
CA GLY A 186 8.48 -5.27 -14.59
C GLY A 186 8.09 -4.84 -13.17
N HIS A 187 9.00 -4.99 -12.25
CA HIS A 187 8.88 -4.67 -10.83
C HIS A 187 9.78 -3.47 -10.49
N ILE A 188 10.70 -3.61 -9.51
CA ILE A 188 11.62 -2.55 -9.10
C ILE A 188 12.48 -2.01 -10.25
N ASN A 189 12.79 -2.82 -11.26
CA ASN A 189 13.49 -2.38 -12.46
C ASN A 189 12.70 -1.31 -13.25
N ASN A 190 11.37 -1.34 -13.20
CA ASN A 190 10.54 -0.30 -13.80
C ASN A 190 10.64 1.01 -13.02
N VAL A 191 10.67 0.95 -11.68
CA VAL A 191 10.88 2.13 -10.83
C VAL A 191 12.26 2.75 -11.12
N VAL A 192 13.31 1.91 -11.20
CA VAL A 192 14.66 2.34 -11.58
C VAL A 192 14.63 3.06 -12.93
N ARG A 193 13.98 2.48 -13.95
CA ARG A 193 13.87 3.08 -15.28
C ARG A 193 13.21 4.46 -15.26
N LYS A 194 12.11 4.59 -14.54
CA LYS A 194 11.38 5.86 -14.39
C LYS A 194 12.20 6.90 -13.64
N ALA A 195 12.89 6.52 -12.56
CA ALA A 195 13.73 7.42 -11.78
C ALA A 195 14.92 7.94 -12.58
N VAL A 196 15.58 7.09 -13.37
CA VAL A 196 16.65 7.49 -14.29
C VAL A 196 16.11 8.41 -15.39
N ALA A 197 14.97 8.09 -15.98
CA ALA A 197 14.30 8.94 -16.97
C ALA A 197 13.89 10.31 -16.41
N SER A 198 13.67 10.39 -15.09
CA SER A 198 13.38 11.65 -14.38
C SER A 198 14.65 12.44 -14.01
N GLY A 199 15.84 11.95 -14.37
CA GLY A 199 17.10 12.68 -14.27
C GLY A 199 18.03 12.29 -13.13
N LEU A 200 17.78 11.21 -12.41
CA LEU A 200 18.72 10.64 -11.45
C LEU A 200 19.83 9.82 -12.15
N ASP A 201 21.05 9.87 -11.62
CA ASP A 201 22.13 9.00 -12.08
C ASP A 201 21.81 7.51 -11.81
N GLY A 202 22.03 6.65 -12.78
CA GLY A 202 21.67 5.23 -12.66
C GLY A 202 22.37 4.50 -11.52
N ARG A 203 23.60 4.90 -11.14
CA ARG A 203 24.33 4.31 -10.01
C ARG A 203 23.65 4.69 -8.68
N GLU A 204 23.21 5.94 -8.56
CA GLU A 204 22.47 6.41 -7.39
C GLU A 204 21.14 5.67 -7.25
N VAL A 205 20.39 5.50 -8.35
CA VAL A 205 19.11 4.78 -8.31
C VAL A 205 19.29 3.30 -7.99
N VAL A 206 20.31 2.65 -8.53
CA VAL A 206 20.64 1.25 -8.15
C VAL A 206 21.00 1.17 -6.67
N LYS A 207 21.77 2.12 -6.13
CA LYS A 207 22.06 2.19 -4.69
C LYS A 207 20.78 2.37 -3.86
N MET A 208 19.84 3.23 -4.30
CA MET A 208 18.52 3.39 -3.67
C MET A 208 17.70 2.10 -3.69
N ALA A 209 17.79 1.31 -4.77
CA ALA A 209 17.08 0.04 -4.91
C ALA A 209 17.77 -1.15 -4.20
N THR A 210 18.94 -0.96 -3.64
CA THR A 210 19.76 -2.04 -3.05
C THR A 210 20.27 -1.65 -1.66
N LEU A 211 21.44 -1.02 -1.57
CA LEU A 211 22.12 -0.75 -0.30
C LEU A 211 21.32 0.17 0.62
N ASN A 212 20.68 1.21 0.09
CA ASN A 212 19.88 2.12 0.91
C ASN A 212 18.67 1.41 1.49
N ALA A 213 17.95 0.64 0.66
CA ALA A 213 16.81 -0.17 1.12
C ALA A 213 17.25 -1.22 2.16
N ALA A 214 18.38 -1.93 1.93
CA ALA A 214 18.89 -2.88 2.91
C ALA A 214 19.20 -2.22 4.26
N ARG A 215 19.83 -1.06 4.25
CA ARG A 215 20.15 -0.30 5.47
C ARG A 215 18.93 0.23 6.19
N GLU A 216 17.90 0.63 5.44
CA GLU A 216 16.62 1.08 6.00
C GLU A 216 15.98 -0.01 6.87
N TYR A 217 16.04 -1.26 6.44
CA TYR A 217 15.52 -2.42 7.18
C TYR A 217 16.54 -3.04 8.16
N GLY A 218 17.74 -2.47 8.27
CA GLY A 218 18.78 -2.98 9.18
C GLY A 218 19.50 -4.22 8.68
N PHE A 219 19.50 -4.51 7.38
CA PHE A 219 20.26 -5.63 6.81
C PHE A 219 21.70 -5.23 6.55
N ASP A 220 22.64 -5.89 7.23
CA ASP A 220 24.06 -5.59 7.16
C ASP A 220 24.81 -6.39 6.07
N ASP A 221 24.17 -7.43 5.52
CA ASP A 221 24.75 -8.38 4.57
C ASP A 221 24.06 -8.39 3.20
N LEU A 222 23.17 -7.44 2.93
CA LEU A 222 22.44 -7.29 1.69
C LEU A 222 22.73 -5.94 0.99
N GLY A 223 22.46 -5.89 -0.30
CA GLY A 223 22.45 -4.66 -1.09
C GLY A 223 23.81 -4.20 -1.65
N ALA A 224 24.90 -4.93 -1.42
CA ALA A 224 26.20 -4.62 -2.00
C ALA A 224 26.93 -5.86 -2.49
N ILE A 225 27.87 -5.68 -3.42
CA ILE A 225 28.81 -6.72 -3.85
C ILE A 225 30.12 -6.48 -3.11
N ALA A 226 30.26 -7.12 -1.95
CA ALA A 226 31.41 -6.95 -1.07
C ALA A 226 31.67 -8.25 -0.27
N PRO A 227 32.89 -8.45 0.28
CA PRO A 227 33.17 -9.56 1.17
C PRO A 227 32.23 -9.57 2.39
N GLY A 228 31.64 -10.71 2.70
CA GLY A 228 30.68 -10.89 3.79
C GLY A 228 29.21 -10.64 3.41
N TYR A 229 28.94 -10.08 2.23
CA TYR A 229 27.59 -9.90 1.74
C TYR A 229 27.06 -11.15 1.05
N ILE A 230 25.77 -11.37 1.13
CA ILE A 230 25.07 -12.43 0.41
C ILE A 230 25.18 -12.16 -1.10
N ALA A 231 25.52 -13.19 -1.87
CA ALA A 231 25.77 -13.08 -3.31
C ALA A 231 24.47 -13.01 -4.12
N ASP A 232 23.66 -12.01 -3.85
CA ASP A 232 22.48 -11.63 -4.63
C ASP A 232 22.89 -10.64 -5.71
N MET A 233 22.92 -11.08 -6.96
CA MET A 233 23.51 -10.32 -8.05
C MET A 233 22.63 -10.33 -9.29
N GLN A 234 22.75 -9.27 -10.09
CA GLN A 234 22.13 -9.17 -11.41
C GLN A 234 23.19 -8.79 -12.44
N LEU A 235 23.19 -9.47 -13.58
CA LEU A 235 23.99 -9.10 -14.74
C LEU A 235 23.11 -8.25 -15.67
N VAL A 236 23.46 -6.98 -15.85
CA VAL A 236 22.72 -6.01 -16.68
C VAL A 236 23.65 -5.35 -17.69
N ASP A 237 23.10 -4.86 -18.80
CA ASP A 237 23.89 -4.12 -19.81
C ASP A 237 24.10 -2.64 -19.40
N ALA A 238 23.13 -2.07 -18.67
CA ALA A 238 23.18 -0.69 -18.21
C ALA A 238 22.46 -0.54 -16.84
N LEU A 239 22.78 0.52 -16.11
CA LEU A 239 22.15 0.86 -14.83
C LEU A 239 20.92 1.77 -15.03
N ASP A 240 20.01 1.36 -15.90
CA ASP A 240 18.86 2.13 -16.37
C ASP A 240 17.52 1.42 -16.17
N GLY A 241 17.49 0.33 -15.39
CA GLY A 241 16.31 -0.51 -15.20
C GLY A 241 16.05 -1.49 -16.33
N SER A 242 17.04 -1.76 -17.20
CA SER A 242 17.00 -2.83 -18.20
C SER A 242 16.74 -4.18 -17.54
N ARG A 243 16.12 -5.10 -18.29
CA ARG A 243 15.92 -6.47 -17.79
C ARG A 243 17.26 -7.14 -17.59
N PRO A 244 17.49 -7.82 -16.44
CA PRO A 244 18.71 -8.58 -16.21
C PRO A 244 18.86 -9.72 -17.21
N LYS A 245 20.09 -9.94 -17.69
CA LYS A 245 20.47 -11.12 -18.45
C LYS A 245 20.56 -12.36 -17.58
N ALA A 246 21.08 -12.19 -16.36
CA ALA A 246 21.16 -13.24 -15.36
C ALA A 246 20.87 -12.70 -13.97
N VAL A 247 20.24 -13.52 -13.13
CA VAL A 247 19.95 -13.22 -11.73
C VAL A 247 20.46 -14.36 -10.87
N PHE A 248 21.21 -13.98 -9.84
CA PHE A 248 21.76 -14.91 -8.85
C PHE A 248 21.16 -14.60 -7.48
N THR A 249 20.74 -15.61 -6.77
CA THR A 249 20.36 -15.53 -5.34
C THR A 249 21.27 -16.48 -4.58
N GLU A 250 21.95 -15.95 -3.55
CA GLU A 250 22.92 -16.70 -2.75
C GLU A 250 24.03 -17.38 -3.60
N GLY A 251 24.42 -16.71 -4.70
CA GLY A 251 25.40 -17.23 -5.65
C GLY A 251 24.87 -18.27 -6.61
N VAL A 252 23.61 -18.67 -6.54
CA VAL A 252 22.96 -19.63 -7.43
C VAL A 252 22.24 -18.89 -8.55
N LEU A 253 22.49 -19.29 -9.82
CA LEU A 253 21.77 -18.76 -10.97
C LEU A 253 20.30 -19.21 -10.89
N VAL A 254 19.37 -18.24 -10.77
CA VAL A 254 17.93 -18.49 -10.64
C VAL A 254 17.11 -18.02 -11.82
N ALA A 255 17.67 -17.13 -12.65
CA ALA A 255 17.03 -16.74 -13.91
C ALA A 255 18.08 -16.33 -14.94
N GLU A 256 17.80 -16.61 -16.22
CA GLU A 256 18.64 -16.26 -17.36
C GLU A 256 17.77 -15.95 -18.57
N ASP A 257 18.07 -14.87 -19.29
CA ASP A 257 17.38 -14.41 -20.50
C ASP A 257 15.84 -14.36 -20.34
N GLY A 258 15.37 -13.91 -19.16
CA GLY A 258 13.96 -13.77 -18.84
C GLY A 258 13.25 -15.09 -18.47
N LYS A 259 13.99 -16.20 -18.35
CA LYS A 259 13.45 -17.49 -17.90
C LYS A 259 13.84 -17.75 -16.45
N TYR A 260 12.87 -18.07 -15.62
CA TYR A 260 13.09 -18.56 -14.27
C TYR A 260 13.59 -20.02 -14.30
N LEU A 261 14.65 -20.31 -13.56
CA LEU A 261 15.32 -21.61 -13.51
C LEU A 261 15.08 -22.37 -12.19
N GLY A 262 14.37 -21.77 -11.25
CA GLY A 262 14.14 -22.33 -9.91
C GLY A 262 13.09 -23.45 -9.83
N GLY A 263 12.53 -23.89 -10.96
CA GLY A 263 11.47 -24.90 -11.00
C GLY A 263 10.08 -24.32 -10.71
N ASP A 264 9.10 -25.21 -10.56
CA ASP A 264 7.72 -24.80 -10.25
C ASP A 264 7.61 -24.32 -8.79
N CYS A 265 7.16 -23.09 -8.60
CA CYS A 265 6.77 -22.61 -7.28
C CYS A 265 5.39 -23.22 -6.93
N LYS A 266 5.38 -24.14 -5.99
CA LYS A 266 4.13 -24.70 -5.47
C LYS A 266 3.61 -23.81 -4.36
N THR A 267 2.32 -23.52 -4.37
CA THR A 267 1.64 -22.90 -3.24
C THR A 267 1.85 -23.72 -1.97
N ALA A 268 1.99 -23.09 -0.83
CA ALA A 268 1.98 -23.79 0.44
C ALA A 268 0.65 -24.54 0.61
N ASP A 269 0.71 -25.73 1.17
CA ASP A 269 -0.49 -26.48 1.57
C ASP A 269 -0.99 -25.85 2.89
N TYR A 270 -1.96 -24.98 2.76
CA TYR A 270 -2.52 -24.20 3.87
C TYR A 270 -4.02 -24.12 3.71
N ASP A 271 -4.75 -24.59 4.74
CA ASP A 271 -6.21 -24.60 4.76
C ASP A 271 -6.70 -23.22 5.21
N LEU A 272 -7.04 -22.39 4.24
CA LEU A 272 -7.56 -21.06 4.51
C LEU A 272 -9.06 -21.13 4.79
N PRO A 273 -9.54 -20.54 5.91
CA PRO A 273 -10.95 -20.49 6.21
C PRO A 273 -11.71 -19.63 5.21
N ASN A 274 -12.97 -19.98 4.92
CA ASN A 274 -13.84 -19.10 4.17
C ASN A 274 -14.35 -17.96 5.05
N THR A 275 -13.85 -16.76 4.83
CA THR A 275 -14.26 -15.55 5.57
C THR A 275 -15.32 -14.72 4.84
N VAL A 276 -15.74 -15.12 3.63
CA VAL A 276 -16.68 -14.36 2.81
C VAL A 276 -18.11 -14.78 3.10
N ASN A 277 -18.86 -13.88 3.73
CA ASN A 277 -20.28 -14.04 4.08
C ASN A 277 -21.04 -12.81 3.58
N MET A 278 -21.30 -12.77 2.28
CA MET A 278 -21.97 -11.62 1.62
C MET A 278 -23.41 -11.45 2.13
N PRO A 279 -23.88 -10.18 2.28
CA PRO A 279 -25.29 -9.93 2.51
C PRO A 279 -26.10 -10.40 1.29
N GLN A 280 -27.36 -10.80 1.51
CA GLN A 280 -28.22 -11.17 0.39
C GLN A 280 -28.48 -9.96 -0.51
N ILE A 281 -28.06 -10.08 -1.76
CA ILE A 281 -28.34 -9.11 -2.84
C ILE A 281 -29.39 -9.75 -3.74
N THR A 282 -30.60 -9.18 -3.75
CA THR A 282 -31.74 -9.76 -4.41
C THR A 282 -31.99 -9.15 -5.80
N GLY A 283 -31.48 -7.95 -6.07
CA GLY A 283 -31.64 -7.25 -7.34
C GLY A 283 -31.16 -5.80 -7.28
N PRO A 284 -31.44 -5.01 -8.32
CA PRO A 284 -31.02 -3.61 -8.41
C PRO A 284 -31.50 -2.74 -7.24
N GLU A 285 -32.65 -3.10 -6.65
CA GLU A 285 -33.22 -2.42 -5.47
C GLU A 285 -32.29 -2.50 -4.24
N SER A 286 -31.37 -3.44 -4.24
CA SER A 286 -30.34 -3.53 -3.20
C SER A 286 -29.31 -2.39 -3.23
N PHE A 287 -29.21 -1.66 -4.35
CA PHE A 287 -28.25 -0.59 -4.58
C PHE A 287 -28.89 0.81 -4.65
N VAL A 288 -30.12 0.93 -4.18
CA VAL A 288 -30.87 2.20 -4.20
C VAL A 288 -30.59 2.99 -2.93
N LEU A 289 -30.20 4.26 -3.06
CA LEU A 289 -30.07 5.20 -1.95
C LEU A 289 -31.46 5.74 -1.59
N ARG A 290 -32.07 5.18 -0.54
CA ARG A 290 -33.41 5.57 -0.09
C ARG A 290 -33.35 6.84 0.77
N VAL A 291 -34.39 7.66 0.64
CA VAL A 291 -34.59 8.80 1.53
C VAL A 291 -35.10 8.32 2.89
N PRO A 292 -34.94 9.14 3.97
CA PRO A 292 -35.51 8.81 5.29
C PRO A 292 -37.00 8.52 5.23
N GLU A 293 -37.46 7.58 6.09
CA GLU A 293 -38.87 7.27 6.18
C GLU A 293 -39.71 8.52 6.51
N GLY A 294 -40.82 8.69 5.80
CA GLY A 294 -41.69 9.87 5.97
C GLY A 294 -41.22 11.13 5.21
N TYR A 295 -40.13 11.07 4.47
CA TYR A 295 -39.70 12.18 3.63
C TYR A 295 -40.67 12.43 2.47
N THR A 296 -41.12 13.69 2.29
CA THR A 296 -42.13 14.07 1.29
C THR A 296 -41.65 15.12 0.28
N GLY A 297 -40.36 15.50 0.34
CA GLY A 297 -39.80 16.48 -0.58
C GLY A 297 -39.50 15.89 -1.97
N ASP A 298 -39.57 16.74 -3.00
CA ASP A 298 -39.24 16.36 -4.39
C ASP A 298 -37.73 16.29 -4.65
N THR A 299 -36.92 16.90 -3.77
CA THR A 299 -35.45 16.88 -3.80
C THR A 299 -34.89 16.62 -2.42
N ILE A 300 -33.68 16.10 -2.34
CA ILE A 300 -32.95 15.89 -1.09
C ILE A 300 -31.48 16.27 -1.25
N ARG A 301 -30.91 16.88 -0.22
CA ARG A 301 -29.50 17.23 -0.18
C ARG A 301 -28.65 15.99 0.11
N VAL A 302 -27.76 15.61 -0.82
CA VAL A 302 -26.87 14.46 -0.75
C VAL A 302 -25.43 14.93 -0.79
N ASN A 303 -24.57 14.35 0.04
CA ASN A 303 -23.15 14.53 -0.06
C ASN A 303 -22.62 13.67 -1.23
N VAL A 304 -22.23 14.32 -2.32
CA VAL A 304 -21.66 13.69 -3.52
C VAL A 304 -20.16 13.69 -3.41
N MET A 305 -19.53 12.53 -3.58
CA MET A 305 -18.07 12.41 -3.63
C MET A 305 -17.57 12.91 -4.99
N VAL A 306 -16.50 13.69 -4.97
CA VAL A 306 -15.85 14.24 -6.16
C VAL A 306 -14.34 14.02 -6.05
N SER A 307 -13.69 13.58 -7.13
CA SER A 307 -12.23 13.55 -7.20
C SER A 307 -11.68 14.95 -7.38
N GLU A 308 -10.57 15.27 -6.75
CA GLU A 308 -9.84 16.49 -7.06
C GLU A 308 -9.18 16.39 -8.44
N ASP A 309 -9.12 17.51 -9.15
CA ASP A 309 -8.55 17.58 -10.49
C ASP A 309 -7.12 17.01 -10.54
N GLY A 310 -6.95 15.98 -11.37
CA GLY A 310 -5.67 15.32 -11.58
C GLY A 310 -5.22 14.37 -10.45
N ASN A 311 -5.96 14.27 -9.35
CA ASN A 311 -5.66 13.37 -8.24
C ASN A 311 -6.81 12.37 -8.00
N ARG A 312 -6.58 11.11 -8.36
CA ARG A 312 -7.60 10.05 -8.19
C ARG A 312 -7.72 9.54 -6.74
N ILE A 313 -6.80 9.92 -5.86
CA ILE A 313 -6.78 9.49 -4.45
C ILE A 313 -7.53 10.47 -3.58
N LEU A 314 -7.27 11.78 -3.77
CA LEU A 314 -7.94 12.81 -2.99
C LEU A 314 -9.38 12.99 -3.47
N ARG A 315 -10.28 12.93 -2.51
CA ARG A 315 -11.70 13.15 -2.70
C ARG A 315 -12.20 14.14 -1.67
N HIS A 316 -13.14 14.95 -2.09
CA HIS A 316 -13.93 15.78 -1.19
C HIS A 316 -15.41 15.50 -1.40
N VAL A 317 -16.25 16.03 -0.56
CA VAL A 317 -17.70 15.91 -0.68
C VAL A 317 -18.33 17.26 -0.96
N GLU A 318 -19.23 17.28 -1.93
CA GLU A 318 -20.05 18.46 -2.26
C GLU A 318 -21.50 18.16 -1.92
N PRO A 319 -22.19 19.06 -1.20
CA PRO A 319 -23.62 18.92 -1.00
C PRO A 319 -24.39 19.33 -2.25
N VAL A 320 -25.15 18.40 -2.81
CA VAL A 320 -25.93 18.57 -4.05
C VAL A 320 -27.40 18.27 -3.79
N GLU A 321 -28.32 19.10 -4.29
CA GLU A 321 -29.74 18.81 -4.29
C GLU A 321 -30.06 17.86 -5.45
N LEU A 322 -30.48 16.64 -5.11
CA LEU A 322 -30.82 15.60 -6.08
C LEU A 322 -32.33 15.30 -6.04
N PRO A 323 -32.95 14.99 -7.19
CA PRO A 323 -34.35 14.58 -7.25
C PRO A 323 -34.65 13.34 -6.41
N VAL A 324 -35.89 13.27 -5.90
CA VAL A 324 -36.43 12.08 -5.21
C VAL A 324 -37.54 11.49 -6.07
N ARG A 325 -37.40 10.18 -6.37
CA ARG A 325 -38.43 9.43 -7.07
C ARG A 325 -38.69 8.11 -6.35
N ASP A 326 -39.94 7.76 -6.12
CA ASP A 326 -40.34 6.51 -5.45
C ASP A 326 -39.64 6.25 -4.13
N GLY A 327 -39.41 7.30 -3.34
CA GLY A 327 -38.76 7.24 -2.04
C GLY A 327 -37.23 6.99 -2.10
N ALA A 328 -36.61 7.30 -3.22
CA ALA A 328 -35.18 7.14 -3.44
C ALA A 328 -34.56 8.33 -4.18
N VAL A 329 -33.25 8.50 -4.00
CA VAL A 329 -32.46 9.48 -4.77
C VAL A 329 -32.41 9.05 -6.24
N ASP A 330 -32.79 9.94 -7.14
CA ASP A 330 -32.76 9.72 -8.58
C ASP A 330 -31.59 10.46 -9.22
N ILE A 331 -30.63 9.71 -9.77
CA ILE A 331 -29.48 10.25 -10.51
C ILE A 331 -29.61 10.10 -12.01
N SER A 332 -30.75 9.59 -12.52
CA SER A 332 -30.94 9.27 -13.95
C SER A 332 -30.87 10.48 -14.87
N GLY A 333 -31.07 11.67 -14.34
CA GLY A 333 -31.02 12.94 -15.08
C GLY A 333 -29.61 13.52 -15.25
N ASP A 334 -28.58 12.95 -14.61
CA ASP A 334 -27.20 13.42 -14.67
C ASP A 334 -26.24 12.24 -14.91
N ALA A 335 -25.76 12.13 -16.16
CA ALA A 335 -24.87 11.06 -16.58
C ALA A 335 -23.46 11.10 -15.92
N SER A 336 -23.11 12.19 -15.27
CA SER A 336 -21.86 12.29 -14.51
C SER A 336 -21.93 11.54 -13.16
N LEU A 337 -23.13 11.22 -12.67
CA LEU A 337 -23.34 10.62 -11.36
C LEU A 337 -23.44 9.09 -11.45
N VAL A 338 -22.83 8.41 -10.50
CA VAL A 338 -22.96 6.96 -10.30
C VAL A 338 -23.22 6.64 -8.83
N PHE A 339 -23.88 5.52 -8.55
CA PHE A 339 -23.92 4.98 -7.20
C PHE A 339 -22.64 4.17 -6.91
N VAL A 340 -22.08 4.36 -5.72
CA VAL A 340 -21.01 3.54 -5.16
C VAL A 340 -21.57 2.80 -3.96
N CYS A 341 -21.40 1.48 -3.93
CA CYS A 341 -21.87 0.65 -2.84
C CYS A 341 -20.71 -0.13 -2.22
N CYS A 342 -20.56 0.00 -0.91
CA CYS A 342 -19.69 -0.85 -0.10
C CYS A 342 -20.56 -1.85 0.69
N ALA A 343 -20.42 -3.14 0.40
CA ALA A 343 -21.16 -4.20 1.10
C ALA A 343 -20.22 -4.95 2.06
N ASN A 344 -20.63 -5.09 3.32
CA ASN A 344 -19.86 -5.86 4.29
C ASN A 344 -19.89 -7.34 3.90
N ARG A 345 -18.71 -7.91 3.62
CA ARG A 345 -18.56 -9.31 3.19
C ARG A 345 -18.22 -10.27 4.34
N TYR A 346 -18.15 -9.80 5.57
CA TYR A 346 -17.72 -10.59 6.72
C TYR A 346 -18.89 -11.08 7.60
N GLY A 347 -20.12 -11.06 7.06
CA GLY A 347 -21.30 -11.58 7.78
C GLY A 347 -21.86 -10.64 8.84
N ARG A 348 -21.31 -9.44 9.01
CA ARG A 348 -21.80 -8.46 9.99
C ARG A 348 -23.02 -7.69 9.50
N GLY A 349 -23.46 -7.98 8.27
CA GLY A 349 -24.56 -7.27 7.61
C GLY A 349 -24.16 -5.83 7.23
N GLY A 350 -25.10 -5.16 6.58
CA GLY A 350 -24.90 -3.76 6.22
C GLY A 350 -24.27 -3.55 4.86
N LYS A 351 -24.63 -2.40 4.30
CA LYS A 351 -24.07 -1.82 3.09
C LYS A 351 -24.20 -0.31 3.20
N THR A 352 -23.25 0.38 2.63
CA THR A 352 -23.28 1.84 2.49
C THR A 352 -23.43 2.17 1.01
N ILE A 353 -24.30 3.12 0.68
CA ILE A 353 -24.50 3.61 -0.67
C ILE A 353 -24.20 5.10 -0.68
N ALA A 354 -23.38 5.54 -1.60
CA ALA A 354 -23.03 6.93 -1.82
C ALA A 354 -23.22 7.30 -3.30
N VAL A 355 -23.16 8.59 -3.60
CA VAL A 355 -23.15 9.11 -4.96
C VAL A 355 -21.77 9.65 -5.27
N TYR A 356 -21.26 9.34 -6.45
CA TYR A 356 -19.95 9.78 -6.93
C TYR A 356 -20.11 10.48 -8.28
N ARG A 357 -19.40 11.61 -8.46
CA ARG A 357 -19.40 12.39 -9.71
C ARG A 357 -18.13 12.12 -10.51
N ASP A 358 -18.30 12.03 -11.84
CA ASP A 358 -17.22 11.91 -12.82
C ASP A 358 -16.31 10.67 -12.63
N PHE A 359 -16.93 9.55 -12.22
CA PHE A 359 -16.23 8.26 -12.10
C PHE A 359 -15.76 7.73 -13.48
N GLY A 360 -16.41 8.15 -14.57
CA GLY A 360 -16.09 7.72 -15.93
C GLY A 360 -16.77 6.42 -16.36
N LEU A 361 -17.77 5.93 -15.62
CA LEU A 361 -18.57 4.77 -15.99
C LEU A 361 -19.79 5.24 -16.81
N GLU A 362 -19.79 4.99 -18.11
CA GLU A 362 -20.89 5.39 -19.01
C GLU A 362 -22.09 4.43 -18.93
N CYS A 363 -21.85 3.14 -18.72
CA CYS A 363 -22.88 2.13 -18.55
C CYS A 363 -22.36 0.89 -17.85
N GLY A 364 -23.26 0.07 -17.29
CA GLY A 364 -22.93 -1.16 -16.58
C GLY A 364 -22.53 -0.95 -15.13
N ALA A 365 -21.75 -1.86 -14.58
CA ALA A 365 -21.25 -1.82 -13.21
C ALA A 365 -19.85 -2.43 -13.11
N LEU A 366 -19.05 -1.94 -12.18
CA LEU A 366 -17.78 -2.54 -11.77
C LEU A 366 -17.92 -3.05 -10.34
N ALA A 367 -17.32 -4.19 -10.06
CA ALA A 367 -17.21 -4.72 -8.71
C ALA A 367 -15.75 -5.06 -8.41
N SER A 368 -15.33 -4.78 -7.18
CA SER A 368 -14.01 -5.11 -6.66
C SER A 368 -14.14 -5.77 -5.30
N THR A 369 -13.17 -6.61 -4.97
CA THR A 369 -13.03 -7.25 -3.66
C THR A 369 -11.80 -6.73 -2.93
N VAL A 370 -11.36 -5.52 -3.24
CA VAL A 370 -10.28 -4.86 -2.49
C VAL A 370 -10.65 -4.80 -1.02
N SER A 371 -9.69 -5.02 -0.14
CA SER A 371 -9.93 -5.22 1.28
C SER A 371 -10.23 -3.94 2.06
N HIS A 372 -9.84 -2.79 1.54
CA HIS A 372 -10.09 -1.48 2.13
C HIS A 372 -10.32 -0.38 1.10
#